data_3af002a7bdee7dc64f93a89271afa395
#
_entry.id   3af002a7bdee7dc64f93a89271afa395
#
_cell.length_a   1.000
_cell.length_b   1.000
_cell.length_c   1.000
_cell.angle_alpha   90.00
_cell.angle_beta   90.00
_cell.angle_gamma   90.00
#
_symmetry.space_group_name_H-M   'P 1'
#
loop_
_entity.id
_entity.type
_entity.pdbx_description
1 polymer ?
#
loop_
_entity_poly.entity_id
_entity_poly.type
_entity_poly.pdbx_seq_one_letter_code
_entity_poly.pdbx_strand_id
1 'polypeptide(L)' 'ETNKETNKEIYYKILDILEMRPDIAVKEIAGILNISVGGVRYHINKMKKAGIVAHIGSTKKGKWIIFK' A
#
# COMPACT_ATOMS: atom_id res chain seq x y z
N GLU A 1 5.65 14.49 15.74
CA GLU A 1 4.98 15.52 15.23
C GLU A 1 4.13 15.14 14.03
N THR A 2 4.15 15.90 13.00
CA THR A 2 3.29 15.61 11.86
C THR A 2 3.44 14.20 11.34
N ASN A 3 4.45 13.49 11.75
CA ASN A 3 4.71 12.15 11.22
C ASN A 3 3.55 11.20 11.43
N LYS A 4 2.89 11.29 12.58
CA LYS A 4 1.79 10.37 12.84
C LYS A 4 0.63 10.59 11.89
N GLU A 5 0.25 11.85 11.71
CA GLU A 5 -0.85 12.15 10.81
C GLU A 5 -0.49 11.83 9.37
N THR A 6 0.75 12.14 9.01
CA THR A 6 1.21 11.84 7.66
C THR A 6 1.14 10.35 7.39
N ASN A 7 1.52 9.54 8.37
CA ASN A 7 1.47 8.09 8.19
C ASN A 7 0.05 7.61 8.02
N LYS A 8 -0.89 8.19 8.75
CA LYS A 8 -2.29 7.80 8.60
C LYS A 8 -2.81 8.16 7.22
N GLU A 9 -2.47 9.36 6.75
CA GLU A 9 -2.91 9.77 5.42
C GLU A 9 -2.37 8.84 4.35
N ILE A 10 -1.10 8.50 4.44
CA ILE A 10 -0.48 7.61 3.46
C ILE A 10 -1.14 6.25 3.53
N TYR A 11 -1.40 5.75 4.71
CA TYR A 11 -2.06 4.47 4.91
C TYR A 11 -3.41 4.44 4.18
N TYR A 12 -4.26 5.45 4.39
CA TYR A 12 -5.56 5.49 3.74
C TYR A 12 -5.44 5.67 2.23
N LYS A 13 -4.47 6.46 1.79
CA LYS A 13 -4.25 6.65 0.37
C LYS A 13 -3.85 5.36 -0.31
N ILE A 14 -2.99 4.58 0.35
CA ILE A 14 -2.59 3.29 -0.20
C ILE A 14 -3.80 2.37 -0.29
N LEU A 15 -4.63 2.32 0.74
CA LEU A 15 -5.82 1.49 0.70
C LEU A 15 -6.73 1.88 -0.44
N ASP A 16 -6.96 3.17 -0.64
CA ASP A 16 -7.79 3.63 -1.75
C ASP A 16 -7.23 3.20 -3.08
N ILE A 17 -5.92 3.36 -3.25
CA ILE A 17 -5.28 2.99 -4.50
C ILE A 17 -5.42 1.50 -4.76
N LEU A 18 -5.21 0.70 -3.73
CA LEU A 18 -5.31 -0.75 -3.88
C LEU A 18 -6.72 -1.20 -4.22
N GLU A 19 -7.71 -0.50 -3.67
CA GLU A 19 -9.10 -0.81 -4.00
C GLU A 19 -9.42 -0.48 -5.44
N MET A 20 -8.92 0.64 -5.91
CA MET A 20 -9.20 1.07 -7.26
C MET A 20 -8.39 0.30 -8.30
N ARG A 21 -7.17 -0.07 -7.94
CA ARG A 21 -6.28 -0.75 -8.87
C ARG A 21 -5.59 -1.90 -8.15
N PRO A 22 -6.26 -3.03 -8.00
CA PRO A 22 -5.68 -4.15 -7.25
C PRO A 22 -4.44 -4.74 -7.91
N ASP A 23 -4.20 -4.43 -9.17
CA ASP A 23 -3.01 -4.94 -9.86
C ASP A 23 -1.86 -3.93 -9.89
N ILE A 24 -1.97 -2.84 -9.13
CA ILE A 24 -0.94 -1.81 -9.15
C ILE A 24 0.33 -2.31 -8.45
N ALA A 25 1.47 -1.87 -8.95
CA ALA A 25 2.76 -2.22 -8.37
C ALA A 25 3.14 -1.23 -7.27
N VAL A 26 3.94 -1.70 -6.32
CA VAL A 26 4.43 -0.85 -5.24
C VAL A 26 5.14 0.38 -5.81
N LYS A 27 5.89 0.17 -6.86
CA LYS A 27 6.63 1.25 -7.49
C LYS A 27 5.69 2.35 -7.98
N GLU A 28 4.55 1.96 -8.53
CA GLU A 28 3.58 2.93 -9.02
C GLU A 28 2.91 3.66 -7.87
N ILE A 29 2.63 2.95 -6.80
CA ILE A 29 2.05 3.60 -5.62
C ILE A 29 3.01 4.67 -5.10
N ALA A 30 4.29 4.33 -5.04
CA ALA A 30 5.29 5.28 -4.55
C ALA A 30 5.31 6.54 -5.42
N GLY A 31 5.19 6.37 -6.73
CA GLY A 31 5.15 7.50 -7.64
C GLY A 31 3.92 8.36 -7.45
N ILE A 32 2.77 7.73 -7.27
CA ILE A 32 1.51 8.45 -7.07
C ILE A 32 1.56 9.26 -5.78
N LEU A 33 2.08 8.67 -4.73
CA LEU A 33 2.11 9.32 -3.42
C LEU A 33 3.34 10.19 -3.23
N ASN A 34 4.27 10.12 -4.17
CA ASN A 34 5.50 10.91 -4.10
C ASN A 34 6.31 10.57 -2.86
N ILE A 35 6.43 9.28 -2.58
CA ILE A 35 7.24 8.79 -1.47
C ILE A 35 8.11 7.67 -2.00
N SER A 36 9.05 7.21 -1.18
CA SER A 36 9.96 6.16 -1.59
C SER A 36 9.25 4.81 -1.64
N VAL A 37 9.79 3.90 -2.46
CA VAL A 37 9.29 2.54 -2.52
C VAL A 37 9.40 1.88 -1.15
N GLY A 38 10.50 2.15 -0.43
CA GLY A 38 10.66 1.60 0.90
C GLY A 38 9.56 2.04 1.85
N GLY A 39 9.12 3.30 1.72
CA GLY A 39 8.04 3.79 2.55
C GLY A 39 6.74 3.07 2.27
N VAL A 40 6.43 2.86 0.98
CA VAL A 40 5.23 2.12 0.61
C VAL A 40 5.29 0.70 1.13
N ARG A 41 6.43 0.05 0.98
CA ARG A 41 6.58 -1.33 1.46
C ARG A 41 6.39 -1.42 2.96
N TYR A 42 6.91 -0.44 3.68
CA TYR A 42 6.76 -0.42 5.13
C TYR A 42 5.28 -0.41 5.51
N HIS A 43 4.51 0.48 4.90
CA HIS A 43 3.08 0.57 5.21
C HIS A 43 2.33 -0.70 4.80
N ILE A 44 2.66 -1.22 3.63
CA ILE A 44 1.99 -2.43 3.15
C ILE A 44 2.31 -3.61 4.04
N ASN A 45 3.55 -3.73 4.49
CA ASN A 45 3.93 -4.81 5.40
C ASN A 45 3.16 -4.73 6.70
N LYS A 46 2.96 -3.53 7.21
CA LYS A 46 2.17 -3.35 8.43
C LYS A 46 0.72 -3.77 8.20
N MET A 47 0.17 -3.43 7.03
CA MET A 47 -1.20 -3.81 6.71
C MET A 47 -1.32 -5.32 6.56
N LYS A 48 -0.30 -5.96 5.98
CA LYS A 48 -0.31 -7.41 5.86
C LYS A 48 -0.31 -8.07 7.23
N LYS A 49 0.51 -7.57 8.13
CA LYS A 49 0.58 -8.13 9.48
C LYS A 49 -0.73 -7.94 10.22
N ALA A 50 -1.40 -6.84 9.96
CA ALA A 50 -2.69 -6.58 10.58
C ALA A 50 -3.83 -7.35 9.95
N GLY A 51 -3.57 -8.04 8.83
CA GLY A 51 -4.61 -8.79 8.15
C GLY A 51 -5.54 -7.92 7.34
N ILE A 52 -5.11 -6.73 6.96
CA ILE A 52 -5.94 -5.81 6.20
C ILE A 52 -5.78 -6.03 4.72
N VAL A 53 -4.59 -6.39 4.26
CA VAL A 53 -4.34 -6.63 2.85
C VAL A 53 -3.52 -7.89 2.68
N ALA A 54 -3.60 -8.46 1.49
CA ALA A 54 -2.78 -9.60 1.10
C ALA A 54 -2.40 -9.44 -0.35
N HIS A 55 -1.34 -10.11 -0.75
CA HIS A 55 -0.89 -10.08 -2.13
C HIS A 55 -0.91 -11.48 -2.67
N ILE A 56 -1.58 -11.67 -3.79
CA ILE A 56 -1.69 -12.97 -4.44
C ILE A 56 -0.92 -12.93 -5.74
N GLY A 57 -0.12 -13.97 -5.98
CA GLY A 57 0.64 -14.08 -7.21
C GLY A 57 2.01 -13.45 -7.08
N SER A 58 2.66 -13.26 -8.21
CA SER A 58 4.01 -12.70 -8.23
C SER A 58 3.96 -11.19 -8.05
N THR A 59 5.12 -10.62 -7.72
CA THR A 59 5.20 -9.18 -7.55
C THR A 59 4.84 -8.42 -8.81
N LYS A 60 5.04 -9.01 -9.96
CA LYS A 60 4.79 -8.31 -11.21
C LYS A 60 3.38 -8.52 -11.74
N LYS A 61 2.79 -9.66 -11.45
CA LYS A 61 1.46 -9.97 -11.99
C LYS A 61 0.47 -10.35 -10.92
N GLY A 62 0.78 -10.03 -9.69
CA GLY A 62 -0.11 -10.34 -8.60
C GLY A 62 -1.21 -9.32 -8.44
N LYS A 63 -2.07 -9.60 -7.48
CA LYS A 63 -3.15 -8.69 -7.14
C LYS A 63 -3.15 -8.45 -5.66
N TRP A 64 -3.59 -7.27 -5.27
CA TRP A 64 -3.76 -6.91 -3.88
C TRP A 64 -5.20 -7.17 -3.48
N ILE A 65 -5.39 -7.78 -2.33
CA ILE A 65 -6.71 -8.05 -1.78
C ILE A 65 -6.84 -7.31 -0.48
N ILE A 66 -7.96 -6.63 -0.31
CA ILE A 66 -8.22 -5.85 0.90
C ILE A 66 -9.30 -6.54 1.70
N PHE A 67 -9.00 -6.81 2.95
CA PHE A 67 -9.96 -7.40 3.89
C PHE A 67 -10.49 -6.30 4.79
N LYS A 68 -11.71 -5.93 4.58
CA LYS A 68 -12.30 -4.88 5.43
C LYS A 68 -13.20 -5.43 6.49
#